data_0d230306274fffd13bea165688203a70
#
_entry.id   0d230306274fffd13bea165688203a70
#
_cell.length_a   1.000
_cell.length_b   1.000
_cell.length_c   1.000
_cell.angle_alpha   90.00
_cell.angle_beta   90.00
_cell.angle_gamma   90.00
#
_symmetry.space_group_name_H-M   'P 1'
#
loop_
_entity.id
_entity.type
_entity.pdbx_description
1 polymer ?
#
loop_
_entity_poly.entity_id
_entity_poly.type
_entity_poly.pdbx_seq_one_letter_code
_entity_poly.pdbx_strand_id
1 'polypeptide(L)'
;MKIHRFLTALSVGFSTLAALAAQPAGAWDQEHPVRHVLLISVDGLHALDLSNYVNSHPNSTLAALTRHGLTYTNNQTSSPSDSFPGLAALLTGGSPVTTGFWYDVTWNRALSPPAKTDGLGNPGGNCPGQIGTIMAMDESIDTDLTKLDGGGSINPAYLRRDPKNGCKTVLPHEYLRVNTIFEVAKAAGLRTAWTDKHPSYEWTNGPSGQGVDDFYGPEINSIPVALPFAGCTPVPYPDKTPDDGWTTALANVRCYDQLHVQAVLNQIEGYKHDRSKWLGVPAIFGTNFQSVSVGEKLNTDPVTGQPGGYANVLGEPTAGLAEQLDFIDRSLGHMVHELQTQNLYSSTLIIVCAKHGQSPIDRTKNQNIGNGQPSTFLGASEAFDISDDGSLIWLAESSQTSSVVSKLSQPANQKLLGIQEIFAGQSLINKFNSPLYDPRTPDIILKVNTGVIFTGGTKIAEHGGFNEDDVHTALLLSMDGMHSAVVKSATTNQQVAPTIIQALGLNPRSLDAVREEQITVLPFFFNEAH
;
A
#
# COMPACT_ATOMS: atom_id res chain seq x y z
N MET A 1 78.00 22.62 48.73
CA MET A 1 76.70 23.18 49.13
C MET A 1 75.71 22.79 48.03
N LYS A 2 74.92 21.69 48.24
CA LYS A 2 74.02 21.15 47.24
C LYS A 2 72.62 21.47 47.73
N ILE A 3 71.85 22.18 46.89
CA ILE A 3 70.44 22.53 47.13
C ILE A 3 69.57 21.53 46.35
N HIS A 4 68.80 20.76 47.09
CA HIS A 4 67.77 19.86 46.54
C HIS A 4 66.46 20.65 46.30
N ARG A 5 65.93 20.60 45.08
CA ARG A 5 64.59 21.07 44.74
C ARG A 5 63.63 19.88 44.76
N PHE A 6 62.63 19.92 45.60
CA PHE A 6 61.44 19.05 45.56
C PHE A 6 60.46 19.55 44.52
N LEU A 7 60.06 18.68 43.57
CA LEU A 7 58.93 18.89 42.69
C LEU A 7 57.72 18.16 43.28
N THR A 8 56.72 18.91 43.65
CA THR A 8 55.38 18.40 44.00
C THR A 8 54.51 18.33 42.75
N ALA A 9 54.12 17.10 42.37
CA ALA A 9 53.17 16.88 41.27
C ALA A 9 51.73 17.02 41.81
N LEU A 10 50.99 17.96 41.23
CA LEU A 10 49.56 18.15 41.46
C LEU A 10 48.76 17.27 40.45
N SER A 11 48.12 16.21 40.93
CA SER A 11 47.20 15.41 40.12
C SER A 11 45.82 16.03 40.13
N VAL A 12 45.43 16.56 38.99
CA VAL A 12 44.04 17.02 38.71
C VAL A 12 43.22 15.81 38.29
N GLY A 13 42.33 15.37 39.21
CA GLY A 13 41.34 14.34 38.86
C GLY A 13 40.21 14.94 38.03
N PHE A 14 40.10 14.52 36.78
CA PHE A 14 38.89 14.76 35.98
C PHE A 14 37.82 13.77 36.39
N SER A 15 36.81 14.22 37.14
CA SER A 15 35.57 13.48 37.36
C SER A 15 34.66 13.69 36.15
N THR A 16 34.57 12.69 35.29
CA THR A 16 33.56 12.66 34.23
C THR A 16 32.21 12.36 34.89
N LEU A 17 31.37 13.37 35.06
CA LEU A 17 29.93 13.15 35.28
C LEU A 17 29.34 12.58 33.98
N ALA A 18 29.08 11.28 33.95
CA ALA A 18 28.17 10.72 32.97
C ALA A 18 26.75 11.20 33.29
N ALA A 19 26.27 12.16 32.53
CA ALA A 19 24.86 12.49 32.51
C ALA A 19 24.10 11.30 31.95
N LEU A 20 23.47 10.49 32.81
CA LEU A 20 22.41 9.59 32.40
C LEU A 20 21.26 10.47 31.88
N ALA A 21 21.13 10.58 30.57
CA ALA A 21 19.91 11.05 29.96
C ALA A 21 18.82 10.02 30.30
N ALA A 22 17.88 10.41 31.16
CA ALA A 22 16.68 9.63 31.40
C ALA A 22 15.94 9.53 30.05
N GLN A 23 15.82 8.30 29.53
CA GLN A 23 14.96 8.05 28.39
C GLN A 23 13.51 8.10 28.87
N PRO A 24 12.62 8.75 28.11
CA PRO A 24 11.20 8.77 28.47
C PRO A 24 10.61 7.37 28.39
N ALA A 25 9.79 7.01 29.36
CA ALA A 25 9.07 5.74 29.39
C ALA A 25 7.98 5.76 28.31
N GLY A 26 8.09 4.90 27.31
CA GLY A 26 7.08 4.74 26.25
C GLY A 26 5.88 3.87 26.71
N ALA A 27 4.83 3.82 25.91
CA ALA A 27 3.61 3.05 26.20
C ALA A 27 3.83 1.53 26.30
N TRP A 28 5.05 1.05 26.07
CA TRP A 28 5.48 -0.34 26.20
C TRP A 28 6.73 -0.44 27.08
N ASP A 29 6.81 -1.53 27.82
CA ASP A 29 7.91 -1.77 28.75
C ASP A 29 9.18 -2.14 27.99
N GLN A 30 10.30 -1.48 28.28
CA GLN A 30 11.59 -1.73 27.62
C GLN A 30 12.18 -3.13 27.90
N GLU A 31 11.53 -3.95 28.73
CA GLU A 31 11.99 -5.31 28.99
C GLU A 31 11.86 -6.25 27.78
N HIS A 32 11.01 -5.90 26.78
CA HIS A 32 10.80 -6.72 25.57
C HIS A 32 11.05 -5.89 24.31
N PRO A 33 12.29 -5.80 23.82
CA PRO A 33 12.58 -5.05 22.60
C PRO A 33 11.88 -5.68 21.38
N VAL A 34 11.31 -4.86 20.48
CA VAL A 34 10.78 -5.31 19.21
C VAL A 34 11.93 -5.90 18.39
N ARG A 35 11.80 -7.17 18.02
CA ARG A 35 12.74 -7.87 17.14
C ARG A 35 12.16 -8.14 15.77
N HIS A 36 10.83 -8.19 15.71
CA HIS A 36 10.08 -8.50 14.50
C HIS A 36 8.92 -7.54 14.35
N VAL A 37 8.61 -7.19 13.11
CA VAL A 37 7.42 -6.43 12.74
C VAL A 37 6.66 -7.24 11.71
N LEU A 38 5.43 -7.62 12.04
CA LEU A 38 4.47 -8.23 11.13
C LEU A 38 3.52 -7.15 10.64
N LEU A 39 3.70 -6.70 9.40
CA LEU A 39 2.89 -5.68 8.75
C LEU A 39 1.80 -6.34 7.91
N ILE A 40 0.55 -6.15 8.30
CA ILE A 40 -0.63 -6.68 7.59
C ILE A 40 -1.38 -5.51 6.99
N SER A 41 -1.39 -5.44 5.67
CA SER A 41 -2.24 -4.54 4.90
C SER A 41 -3.48 -5.30 4.42
N VAL A 42 -4.65 -4.69 4.54
CA VAL A 42 -5.92 -5.25 4.06
C VAL A 42 -6.56 -4.21 3.16
N ASP A 43 -6.55 -4.43 1.85
CA ASP A 43 -7.13 -3.49 0.88
C ASP A 43 -8.63 -3.32 1.14
N GLY A 44 -9.09 -2.07 1.19
CA GLY A 44 -10.47 -1.70 1.50
C GLY A 44 -10.77 -1.46 2.98
N LEU A 45 -9.99 -1.98 3.93
CA LEU A 45 -10.34 -1.97 5.34
C LEU A 45 -10.42 -0.55 5.93
N HIS A 46 -11.62 -0.09 6.19
CA HIS A 46 -11.88 1.21 6.83
C HIS A 46 -11.65 1.16 8.35
N ALA A 47 -11.39 2.31 8.95
CA ALA A 47 -11.41 2.45 10.41
C ALA A 47 -12.78 2.05 11.00
N LEU A 48 -13.84 2.29 10.25
CA LEU A 48 -15.21 1.90 10.61
C LEU A 48 -15.38 0.37 10.66
N ASP A 49 -14.83 -0.37 9.69
CA ASP A 49 -14.92 -1.82 9.64
C ASP A 49 -14.24 -2.47 10.83
N LEU A 50 -13.01 -2.02 11.14
CA LEU A 50 -12.30 -2.48 12.32
C LEU A 50 -13.11 -2.24 13.59
N SER A 51 -13.68 -1.04 13.75
CA SER A 51 -14.49 -0.69 14.91
C SER A 51 -15.77 -1.54 15.00
N ASN A 52 -16.52 -1.68 13.91
CA ASN A 52 -17.75 -2.46 13.86
C ASN A 52 -17.48 -3.95 14.11
N TYR A 53 -16.43 -4.49 13.49
CA TYR A 53 -16.06 -5.90 13.64
C TYR A 53 -15.65 -6.23 15.08
N VAL A 54 -14.78 -5.45 15.70
CA VAL A 54 -14.34 -5.66 17.09
C VAL A 54 -15.50 -5.55 18.08
N ASN A 55 -16.44 -4.61 17.86
CA ASN A 55 -17.61 -4.44 18.72
C ASN A 55 -18.59 -5.60 18.60
N SER A 56 -18.81 -6.14 17.40
CA SER A 56 -19.71 -7.27 17.15
C SER A 56 -19.09 -8.64 17.45
N HIS A 57 -17.76 -8.76 17.43
CA HIS A 57 -17.00 -9.99 17.65
C HIS A 57 -15.98 -9.85 18.79
N PRO A 58 -16.40 -9.68 20.05
CA PRO A 58 -15.49 -9.37 21.19
C PRO A 58 -14.49 -10.48 21.51
N ASN A 59 -14.67 -11.68 20.96
CA ASN A 59 -13.75 -12.82 21.14
C ASN A 59 -12.88 -13.08 19.90
N SER A 60 -12.92 -12.22 18.90
CA SER A 60 -12.10 -12.31 17.70
C SER A 60 -10.63 -12.01 17.97
N THR A 61 -9.78 -12.37 17.01
CA THR A 61 -8.34 -12.04 17.04
C THR A 61 -8.13 -10.53 17.01
N LEU A 62 -8.82 -9.81 16.11
CA LEU A 62 -8.78 -8.35 16.04
C LEU A 62 -9.16 -7.71 17.38
N ALA A 63 -10.23 -8.19 18.02
CA ALA A 63 -10.60 -7.71 19.36
C ALA A 63 -9.54 -8.02 20.42
N ALA A 64 -8.86 -9.16 20.32
CA ALA A 64 -7.73 -9.48 21.21
C ALA A 64 -6.55 -8.53 20.97
N LEU A 65 -6.20 -8.25 19.74
CA LEU A 65 -5.14 -7.32 19.39
C LEU A 65 -5.43 -5.89 19.86
N THR A 66 -6.67 -5.40 19.77
CA THR A 66 -7.03 -4.07 20.30
C THR A 66 -6.92 -3.97 21.81
N ARG A 67 -7.09 -5.06 22.56
CA ARG A 67 -6.90 -5.09 24.02
C ARG A 67 -5.44 -4.97 24.45
N HIS A 68 -4.51 -5.23 23.54
CA HIS A 68 -3.07 -5.12 23.71
C HIS A 68 -2.46 -4.22 22.64
N GLY A 69 -3.11 -3.08 22.33
CA GLY A 69 -2.66 -2.25 21.24
C GLY A 69 -3.25 -0.84 21.20
N LEU A 70 -2.72 -0.06 20.28
CA LEU A 70 -3.14 1.30 19.97
C LEU A 70 -4.02 1.28 18.71
N THR A 71 -5.28 1.68 18.84
CA THR A 71 -6.21 1.81 17.72
C THR A 71 -6.30 3.28 17.32
N TYR A 72 -5.86 3.60 16.10
CA TYR A 72 -5.90 4.94 15.54
C TYR A 72 -7.20 5.14 14.76
N THR A 73 -8.14 5.88 15.34
CA THR A 73 -9.48 6.05 14.77
C THR A 73 -9.62 7.22 13.81
N ASN A 74 -8.55 7.95 13.54
CA ASN A 74 -8.51 9.08 12.61
C ASN A 74 -7.24 8.99 11.74
N ASN A 75 -7.03 7.80 11.16
CA ASN A 75 -5.92 7.55 10.25
C ASN A 75 -6.38 7.72 8.80
N GLN A 76 -5.55 8.36 8.00
CA GLN A 76 -5.78 8.53 6.57
C GLN A 76 -4.64 7.91 5.76
N THR A 77 -4.99 7.29 4.65
CA THR A 77 -4.01 6.85 3.66
C THR A 77 -3.49 8.03 2.83
N SER A 78 -2.56 7.76 1.91
CA SER A 78 -2.09 8.75 0.95
C SER A 78 -3.19 9.18 -0.03
N SER A 79 -3.00 10.31 -0.68
CA SER A 79 -3.88 10.75 -1.77
C SER A 79 -3.07 10.85 -3.07
N PRO A 80 -3.55 10.22 -4.15
CA PRO A 80 -4.78 9.42 -4.27
C PRO A 80 -4.76 8.17 -3.41
N SER A 81 -5.96 7.67 -3.05
CA SER A 81 -6.13 6.49 -2.20
C SER A 81 -6.08 5.21 -3.04
N ASP A 82 -4.90 4.84 -3.48
CA ASP A 82 -4.67 3.68 -4.33
C ASP A 82 -3.60 2.74 -3.76
N SER A 83 -3.56 1.51 -4.26
CA SER A 83 -2.67 0.44 -3.81
C SER A 83 -1.19 0.83 -3.86
N PHE A 84 -0.73 1.50 -4.93
CA PHE A 84 0.69 1.86 -5.08
C PHE A 84 1.10 3.01 -4.18
N PRO A 85 0.48 4.20 -4.23
CA PRO A 85 0.83 5.29 -3.31
C PRO A 85 0.54 4.94 -1.84
N GLY A 86 -0.51 4.16 -1.56
CA GLY A 86 -0.83 3.70 -0.21
C GLY A 86 0.24 2.78 0.38
N LEU A 87 0.68 1.76 -0.37
CA LEU A 87 1.77 0.91 0.09
C LEU A 87 3.10 1.67 0.14
N ALA A 88 3.37 2.55 -0.83
CA ALA A 88 4.58 3.37 -0.80
C ALA A 88 4.63 4.24 0.46
N ALA A 89 3.50 4.81 0.89
CA ALA A 89 3.41 5.54 2.15
C ALA A 89 3.75 4.64 3.35
N LEU A 90 3.20 3.42 3.42
CA LEU A 90 3.45 2.45 4.49
C LEU A 90 4.91 1.98 4.55
N LEU A 91 5.60 1.88 3.40
CA LEU A 91 6.95 1.32 3.32
C LEU A 91 8.08 2.34 3.24
N THR A 92 7.78 3.59 2.88
CA THR A 92 8.81 4.64 2.71
C THR A 92 8.59 5.87 3.59
N GLY A 93 7.36 6.09 4.04
CA GLY A 93 6.92 7.33 4.67
C GLY A 93 6.68 8.47 3.67
N GLY A 94 6.67 8.19 2.36
CA GLY A 94 6.53 9.19 1.31
C GLY A 94 5.14 9.29 0.70
N SER A 95 4.79 10.48 0.21
CA SER A 95 3.66 10.73 -0.66
C SER A 95 4.06 10.58 -2.14
N PRO A 96 3.14 10.71 -3.11
CA PRO A 96 3.49 10.78 -4.53
C PRO A 96 4.53 11.84 -4.89
N VAL A 97 4.69 12.87 -4.06
CA VAL A 97 5.69 13.95 -4.22
C VAL A 97 7.11 13.40 -4.22
N THR A 98 7.44 12.55 -3.25
CA THR A 98 8.79 11.97 -3.10
C THR A 98 8.91 10.60 -3.77
N THR A 99 7.88 9.75 -3.65
CA THR A 99 7.92 8.39 -4.19
C THR A 99 7.81 8.36 -5.71
N GLY A 100 7.05 9.30 -6.28
CA GLY A 100 6.72 9.32 -7.71
C GLY A 100 5.69 8.29 -8.13
N PHE A 101 5.04 7.60 -7.18
CA PHE A 101 3.93 6.68 -7.43
C PHE A 101 2.59 7.40 -7.27
N TRP A 102 1.76 7.34 -8.33
CA TRP A 102 0.44 7.93 -8.36
C TRP A 102 -0.67 6.88 -8.42
N TYR A 103 -0.39 5.79 -9.15
CA TYR A 103 -1.29 4.67 -9.39
C TYR A 103 -0.48 3.48 -9.91
N ASP A 104 -1.09 2.31 -10.07
CA ASP A 104 -0.47 1.15 -10.73
C ASP A 104 -0.26 1.37 -12.23
N VAL A 105 -1.18 2.07 -12.89
CA VAL A 105 -1.07 2.50 -14.28
C VAL A 105 -1.15 4.02 -14.39
N THR A 106 -0.13 4.64 -14.99
CA THR A 106 0.01 6.09 -15.07
C THR A 106 0.58 6.52 -16.42
N TRP A 107 0.71 7.81 -16.66
CA TRP A 107 1.46 8.35 -17.77
C TRP A 107 2.80 8.91 -17.33
N ASN A 108 3.85 8.64 -18.11
CA ASN A 108 5.16 9.23 -17.88
C ASN A 108 5.66 9.97 -19.12
N ARG A 109 5.82 11.29 -19.02
CA ARG A 109 6.24 12.17 -20.12
C ARG A 109 7.72 12.05 -20.49
N ALA A 110 8.53 11.36 -19.69
CA ALA A 110 9.98 11.28 -19.89
C ALA A 110 10.46 9.92 -20.39
N LEU A 111 9.63 8.88 -20.31
CA LEU A 111 9.97 7.54 -20.75
C LEU A 111 9.48 7.28 -22.17
N SER A 112 10.09 6.29 -22.82
CA SER A 112 9.68 5.73 -24.10
C SER A 112 8.89 4.44 -23.90
N PRO A 113 7.99 4.10 -24.85
CA PRO A 113 7.21 2.87 -24.81
C PRO A 113 8.07 1.61 -24.66
N PRO A 114 7.49 0.48 -24.24
CA PRO A 114 8.15 -0.83 -24.25
C PRO A 114 8.57 -1.23 -25.68
N ALA A 115 9.44 -2.25 -25.77
CA ALA A 115 9.88 -2.74 -27.07
C ALA A 115 8.79 -3.47 -27.85
N LYS A 116 7.82 -4.03 -27.13
CA LYS A 116 6.67 -4.75 -27.70
C LYS A 116 5.37 -4.27 -27.04
N THR A 117 4.27 -4.39 -27.73
CA THR A 117 2.93 -4.32 -27.15
C THR A 117 2.85 -5.32 -26.00
N ASP A 118 2.37 -4.88 -24.84
CA ASP A 118 2.30 -5.71 -23.63
C ASP A 118 1.08 -6.67 -23.62
N GLY A 119 0.91 -7.38 -22.51
CA GLY A 119 -0.11 -8.41 -22.37
C GLY A 119 -1.54 -7.92 -22.43
N LEU A 120 -1.79 -6.63 -22.13
CA LEU A 120 -3.13 -6.00 -22.17
C LEU A 120 -3.29 -5.02 -23.36
N GLY A 121 -2.32 -4.96 -24.26
CA GLY A 121 -2.46 -4.21 -25.51
C GLY A 121 -1.93 -2.78 -25.45
N ASN A 122 -1.24 -2.34 -24.39
CA ASN A 122 -0.53 -1.07 -24.41
C ASN A 122 0.58 -1.12 -25.46
N PRO A 123 0.64 -0.14 -26.38
CA PRO A 123 1.45 -0.28 -27.57
C PRO A 123 2.94 -0.21 -27.28
N GLY A 124 3.69 -1.08 -27.94
CA GLY A 124 5.15 -0.94 -28.08
C GLY A 124 5.49 0.22 -29.01
N GLY A 125 6.75 0.66 -28.96
CA GLY A 125 7.22 1.78 -29.79
C GLY A 125 8.73 1.87 -29.90
N ASN A 126 9.21 2.99 -30.38
CA ASN A 126 10.63 3.25 -30.59
C ASN A 126 11.24 4.05 -29.43
N CYS A 127 12.46 3.71 -29.06
CA CYS A 127 13.28 4.49 -28.13
C CYS A 127 14.62 4.81 -28.80
N PRO A 128 15.07 6.08 -28.78
CA PRO A 128 14.48 7.27 -28.15
C PRO A 128 13.45 8.01 -29.03
N GLY A 129 12.98 7.45 -30.14
CA GLY A 129 12.17 8.15 -31.14
C GLY A 129 10.77 8.57 -30.65
N GLN A 130 10.23 7.92 -29.63
CA GLN A 130 8.95 8.26 -29.02
C GLN A 130 9.15 8.54 -27.54
N ILE A 131 8.66 9.69 -27.07
CA ILE A 131 8.71 10.13 -25.69
C ILE A 131 7.27 10.35 -25.20
N GLY A 132 6.99 9.91 -23.98
CA GLY A 132 5.65 9.85 -23.41
C GLY A 132 5.01 8.48 -23.62
N THR A 133 4.65 7.82 -22.52
CA THR A 133 4.09 6.46 -22.56
C THR A 133 3.30 6.16 -21.28
N ILE A 134 2.37 5.23 -21.42
CA ILE A 134 1.72 4.59 -20.27
C ILE A 134 2.79 3.84 -19.46
N MET A 135 2.89 4.12 -18.17
CA MET A 135 3.69 3.36 -17.22
C MET A 135 2.77 2.39 -16.50
N ALA A 136 2.83 1.11 -16.84
CA ALA A 136 2.03 0.06 -16.22
C ALA A 136 2.88 -0.78 -15.27
N MET A 137 2.30 -1.09 -14.10
CA MET A 137 2.82 -1.98 -13.07
C MET A 137 1.74 -2.97 -12.63
N ASP A 138 0.80 -3.27 -13.49
CA ASP A 138 -0.23 -4.29 -13.39
C ASP A 138 0.22 -5.60 -14.07
N GLU A 139 -0.68 -6.52 -14.25
CA GLU A 139 -0.44 -7.81 -14.94
C GLU A 139 0.00 -7.65 -16.40
N SER A 140 -0.18 -6.48 -17.03
CA SER A 140 0.20 -6.24 -18.44
C SER A 140 1.69 -6.48 -18.71
N ILE A 141 2.54 -6.38 -17.67
CA ILE A 141 3.98 -6.58 -17.80
C ILE A 141 4.46 -7.99 -17.46
N ASP A 142 3.57 -8.90 -17.09
CA ASP A 142 3.90 -10.27 -16.76
C ASP A 142 4.34 -11.10 -17.97
N THR A 143 5.15 -12.11 -17.71
CA THR A 143 5.64 -13.01 -18.77
C THR A 143 4.54 -13.89 -19.32
N ASP A 144 3.63 -14.37 -18.47
CA ASP A 144 2.54 -15.29 -18.85
C ASP A 144 1.33 -15.13 -17.90
N LEU A 145 0.28 -14.47 -18.37
CA LEU A 145 -0.96 -14.25 -17.62
C LEU A 145 -1.75 -15.54 -17.30
N THR A 146 -1.39 -16.66 -17.91
CA THR A 146 -2.02 -17.96 -17.59
C THR A 146 -1.39 -18.66 -16.38
N LYS A 147 -0.40 -18.02 -15.75
CA LYS A 147 0.33 -18.54 -14.61
C LYS A 147 0.10 -17.69 -13.37
N LEU A 148 -0.12 -18.36 -12.25
CA LEU A 148 -0.30 -17.71 -10.96
C LEU A 148 0.91 -16.85 -10.53
N ASP A 149 2.10 -17.19 -10.97
CA ASP A 149 3.33 -16.44 -10.72
C ASP A 149 3.71 -15.48 -11.87
N GLY A 150 2.76 -15.14 -12.73
CA GLY A 150 3.02 -14.29 -13.90
C GLY A 150 3.99 -14.91 -14.91
N GLY A 151 4.21 -16.23 -14.84
CA GLY A 151 5.22 -16.93 -15.65
C GLY A 151 6.62 -16.86 -15.07
N GLY A 152 6.71 -16.63 -13.76
CA GLY A 152 7.96 -16.62 -12.98
C GLY A 152 8.66 -15.26 -12.91
N SER A 153 8.21 -14.25 -13.66
CA SER A 153 8.78 -12.90 -13.64
C SER A 153 8.07 -11.91 -14.55
N ILE A 154 8.51 -10.66 -14.45
CA ILE A 154 8.16 -9.56 -15.36
C ILE A 154 8.86 -9.76 -16.72
N ASN A 155 8.15 -9.48 -17.81
CA ASN A 155 8.69 -9.55 -19.17
C ASN A 155 9.47 -8.26 -19.51
N PRO A 156 10.80 -8.32 -19.69
CA PRO A 156 11.58 -7.12 -20.01
C PRO A 156 11.16 -6.42 -21.31
N ALA A 157 10.54 -7.15 -22.24
CA ALA A 157 10.08 -6.57 -23.50
C ALA A 157 8.86 -5.66 -23.33
N TYR A 158 8.13 -5.79 -22.22
CA TYR A 158 6.96 -5.00 -21.84
C TYR A 158 7.28 -3.82 -20.92
N LEU A 159 8.53 -3.72 -20.46
CA LEU A 159 8.97 -2.62 -19.61
C LEU A 159 9.25 -1.36 -20.43
N ARG A 160 8.91 -0.21 -19.85
CA ARG A 160 9.17 1.12 -20.39
C ARG A 160 10.68 1.38 -20.40
N ARG A 161 11.14 2.24 -21.32
CA ARG A 161 12.57 2.45 -21.52
C ARG A 161 12.97 3.90 -21.25
N ASP A 162 14.12 4.08 -20.63
CA ASP A 162 14.65 5.42 -20.36
C ASP A 162 15.51 5.91 -21.54
N PRO A 163 15.04 6.88 -22.34
CA PRO A 163 15.78 7.42 -23.47
C PRO A 163 17.05 8.18 -23.05
N LYS A 164 17.12 8.65 -21.80
CA LYS A 164 18.28 9.35 -21.25
C LYS A 164 19.34 8.37 -20.74
N ASN A 165 18.98 7.11 -20.53
CA ASN A 165 19.87 6.06 -20.07
C ASN A 165 20.08 4.96 -21.14
N GLY A 166 20.29 5.36 -22.39
CA GLY A 166 20.57 4.44 -23.50
C GLY A 166 19.41 3.47 -23.80
N CYS A 167 18.17 3.87 -23.55
CA CYS A 167 16.98 3.05 -23.75
C CYS A 167 16.97 1.74 -22.92
N LYS A 168 17.60 1.74 -21.76
CA LYS A 168 17.45 0.64 -20.81
C LYS A 168 16.01 0.55 -20.32
N THR A 169 15.56 -0.66 -20.11
CA THR A 169 14.26 -0.92 -19.43
C THR A 169 14.29 -0.38 -18.01
N VAL A 170 13.17 0.12 -17.54
CA VAL A 170 12.97 0.60 -16.16
C VAL A 170 12.20 -0.48 -15.42
N LEU A 171 12.85 -1.13 -14.45
CA LEU A 171 12.21 -2.10 -13.56
C LEU A 171 11.29 -1.38 -12.55
N PRO A 172 10.27 -2.03 -12.00
CA PRO A 172 9.39 -1.41 -11.01
C PRO A 172 10.14 -0.81 -9.82
N HIS A 173 11.15 -1.49 -9.26
CA HIS A 173 11.96 -0.95 -8.17
C HIS A 173 12.80 0.27 -8.58
N GLU A 174 13.27 0.35 -9.83
CA GLU A 174 13.99 1.52 -10.36
C GLU A 174 13.06 2.74 -10.58
N TYR A 175 11.73 2.49 -10.62
CA TYR A 175 10.76 3.57 -10.72
C TYR A 175 10.50 4.25 -9.37
N LEU A 176 10.68 3.58 -8.25
CA LEU A 176 10.61 4.20 -6.92
C LEU A 176 11.80 5.15 -6.72
N ARG A 177 11.53 6.37 -6.21
CA ARG A 177 12.55 7.43 -6.06
C ARG A 177 13.29 7.40 -4.74
N VAL A 178 12.73 6.77 -3.72
CA VAL A 178 13.21 6.78 -2.33
C VAL A 178 13.35 5.37 -1.78
N ASN A 179 14.21 5.20 -0.79
CA ASN A 179 14.44 3.90 -0.17
C ASN A 179 13.25 3.43 0.68
N THR A 180 13.21 2.13 0.94
CA THR A 180 12.16 1.46 1.73
C THR A 180 12.64 1.06 3.12
N ILE A 181 11.69 0.74 4.02
CA ILE A 181 11.98 0.13 5.32
C ILE A 181 12.80 -1.16 5.18
N PHE A 182 12.62 -1.90 4.08
CA PHE A 182 13.35 -3.12 3.82
C PHE A 182 14.83 -2.84 3.51
N GLU A 183 15.12 -1.83 2.69
CA GLU A 183 16.52 -1.43 2.44
C GLU A 183 17.21 -0.93 3.71
N VAL A 184 16.50 -0.14 4.54
CA VAL A 184 17.04 0.35 5.82
C VAL A 184 17.32 -0.82 6.77
N ALA A 185 16.39 -1.77 6.92
CA ALA A 185 16.57 -2.95 7.74
C ALA A 185 17.73 -3.82 7.23
N LYS A 186 17.79 -4.05 5.93
CA LYS A 186 18.84 -4.85 5.32
C LYS A 186 20.23 -4.22 5.45
N ALA A 187 20.35 -2.90 5.33
CA ALA A 187 21.59 -2.18 5.59
C ALA A 187 22.09 -2.34 7.04
N ALA A 188 21.15 -2.59 7.98
CA ALA A 188 21.46 -2.93 9.37
C ALA A 188 21.74 -4.44 9.60
N GLY A 189 21.78 -5.25 8.54
CA GLY A 189 22.01 -6.70 8.62
C GLY A 189 20.78 -7.53 9.02
N LEU A 190 19.60 -6.95 8.97
CA LEU A 190 18.35 -7.62 9.32
C LEU A 190 17.72 -8.28 8.08
N ARG A 191 17.13 -9.46 8.27
CA ARG A 191 16.39 -10.16 7.21
C ARG A 191 15.02 -9.53 7.00
N THR A 192 14.54 -9.57 5.73
CA THR A 192 13.28 -8.98 5.31
C THR A 192 12.47 -9.94 4.43
N ALA A 193 11.15 -9.81 4.45
CA ALA A 193 10.28 -10.56 3.55
C ALA A 193 8.99 -9.77 3.26
N TRP A 194 8.40 -9.96 2.09
CA TRP A 194 7.14 -9.34 1.71
C TRP A 194 6.36 -10.19 0.72
N THR A 195 5.04 -10.18 0.82
CA THR A 195 4.17 -10.80 -0.18
C THR A 195 3.02 -9.86 -0.57
N ASP A 196 2.75 -9.75 -1.88
CA ASP A 196 1.73 -8.86 -2.44
C ASP A 196 1.13 -9.42 -3.75
N LYS A 197 0.19 -8.70 -4.37
CA LYS A 197 -0.76 -9.20 -5.37
C LYS A 197 -0.27 -9.31 -6.82
N HIS A 198 0.91 -8.78 -7.17
CA HIS A 198 1.48 -8.83 -8.51
C HIS A 198 3.01 -9.04 -8.45
N PRO A 199 3.62 -9.66 -9.46
CA PRO A 199 5.08 -9.68 -9.60
C PRO A 199 5.71 -8.29 -9.59
N SER A 200 5.01 -7.29 -10.13
CA SER A 200 5.47 -5.88 -10.17
C SER A 200 5.69 -5.25 -8.80
N TYR A 201 5.08 -5.79 -7.74
CA TYR A 201 5.37 -5.37 -6.35
C TYR A 201 6.80 -5.69 -5.89
N GLU A 202 7.62 -6.28 -6.77
CA GLU A 202 9.08 -6.33 -6.58
C GLU A 202 9.67 -4.92 -6.34
N TRP A 203 8.93 -3.84 -6.67
CA TRP A 203 9.35 -2.47 -6.34
C TRP A 203 9.57 -2.24 -4.84
N THR A 204 8.98 -3.07 -3.98
CA THR A 204 9.21 -3.04 -2.53
C THR A 204 10.67 -3.29 -2.15
N ASN A 205 11.46 -3.90 -3.06
CA ASN A 205 12.92 -4.00 -2.92
C ASN A 205 13.61 -2.64 -2.80
N GLY A 206 12.92 -1.54 -3.13
CA GLY A 206 13.50 -0.21 -3.19
C GLY A 206 14.45 -0.01 -4.38
N PRO A 207 14.93 1.21 -4.63
CA PRO A 207 15.77 1.55 -5.81
C PRO A 207 17.00 0.68 -6.01
N SER A 208 17.52 0.04 -4.97
CA SER A 208 18.65 -0.90 -5.09
C SER A 208 18.26 -2.26 -5.69
N GLY A 209 16.96 -2.59 -5.73
CA GLY A 209 16.47 -3.92 -6.10
C GLY A 209 16.85 -5.03 -5.11
N GLN A 210 17.31 -4.70 -3.89
CA GLN A 210 17.91 -5.63 -2.95
C GLN A 210 17.29 -5.60 -1.54
N GLY A 211 16.22 -4.84 -1.32
CA GLY A 211 15.66 -4.61 0.02
C GLY A 211 14.98 -5.83 0.63
N VAL A 212 14.38 -6.70 -0.19
CA VAL A 212 13.57 -7.85 0.27
C VAL A 212 14.31 -9.15 0.00
N ASP A 213 14.59 -9.94 1.06
CA ASP A 213 15.31 -11.23 0.94
C ASP A 213 14.39 -12.37 0.45
N ASP A 214 13.08 -12.24 0.68
CA ASP A 214 12.08 -13.23 0.27
C ASP A 214 10.81 -12.51 -0.18
N PHE A 215 10.75 -12.21 -1.48
CA PHE A 215 9.58 -11.63 -2.12
C PHE A 215 8.70 -12.73 -2.74
N TYR A 216 7.38 -12.63 -2.55
CA TYR A 216 6.40 -13.48 -3.20
C TYR A 216 5.24 -12.63 -3.74
N GLY A 217 5.09 -12.56 -5.05
CA GLY A 217 4.06 -11.78 -5.74
C GLY A 217 3.27 -12.66 -6.71
N PRO A 218 2.34 -13.50 -6.23
CA PRO A 218 1.45 -14.23 -7.13
C PRO A 218 0.54 -13.24 -7.86
N GLU A 219 0.24 -13.51 -9.14
CA GLU A 219 -0.59 -12.64 -9.96
C GLU A 219 -2.08 -12.84 -9.66
N ILE A 220 -2.73 -11.81 -9.12
CA ILE A 220 -4.16 -11.86 -8.76
C ILE A 220 -5.08 -11.95 -9.98
N ASN A 221 -4.69 -11.32 -11.08
CA ASN A 221 -5.45 -11.27 -12.34
C ASN A 221 -5.05 -12.39 -13.31
N SER A 222 -4.27 -13.38 -12.83
CA SER A 222 -3.92 -14.56 -13.64
C SER A 222 -5.17 -15.34 -14.07
N ILE A 223 -5.06 -16.07 -15.18
CA ILE A 223 -6.09 -16.96 -15.71
C ILE A 223 -5.62 -18.43 -15.57
N PRO A 224 -5.45 -18.94 -14.36
CA PRO A 224 -4.85 -20.25 -14.18
C PRO A 224 -5.80 -21.38 -14.62
N VAL A 225 -5.23 -22.40 -15.28
CA VAL A 225 -6.00 -23.55 -15.81
C VAL A 225 -6.36 -24.55 -14.72
N ALA A 226 -5.55 -24.64 -13.66
CA ALA A 226 -5.79 -25.47 -12.48
C ALA A 226 -5.01 -24.93 -11.29
N LEU A 227 -5.67 -24.78 -10.15
CA LEU A 227 -5.09 -24.26 -8.93
C LEU A 227 -5.32 -25.24 -7.77
N PRO A 228 -4.44 -26.19 -7.53
CA PRO A 228 -4.43 -26.92 -6.27
C PRO A 228 -3.77 -26.06 -5.20
N PHE A 229 -4.57 -25.38 -4.37
CA PHE A 229 -4.06 -24.72 -3.17
C PHE A 229 -4.13 -25.65 -1.97
N ALA A 230 -3.07 -25.69 -1.17
CA ALA A 230 -3.12 -26.33 0.13
C ALA A 230 -4.14 -25.60 1.00
N GLY A 231 -5.21 -26.31 1.41
CA GLY A 231 -6.24 -25.77 2.30
C GLY A 231 -7.37 -24.98 1.62
N CYS A 232 -7.36 -24.80 0.30
CA CYS A 232 -8.44 -24.15 -0.44
C CYS A 232 -8.64 -24.79 -1.82
N THR A 233 -9.88 -24.91 -2.24
CA THR A 233 -10.24 -25.36 -3.58
C THR A 233 -11.02 -24.24 -4.25
N PRO A 234 -10.46 -23.56 -5.27
CA PRO A 234 -11.18 -22.54 -6.00
C PRO A 234 -12.45 -23.09 -6.65
N VAL A 235 -13.50 -22.31 -6.63
CA VAL A 235 -14.73 -22.64 -7.36
C VAL A 235 -14.55 -22.30 -8.84
N PRO A 236 -15.17 -23.06 -9.77
CA PRO A 236 -15.13 -22.74 -11.20
C PRO A 236 -15.68 -21.33 -11.44
N TYR A 237 -14.93 -20.52 -12.15
CA TYR A 237 -15.31 -19.18 -12.55
C TYR A 237 -15.45 -19.14 -14.07
N PRO A 238 -16.61 -18.71 -14.61
CA PRO A 238 -16.91 -18.84 -16.04
C PRO A 238 -16.15 -17.83 -16.93
N ASP A 239 -15.81 -16.68 -16.36
CA ASP A 239 -15.08 -15.64 -17.09
C ASP A 239 -13.56 -15.89 -17.00
N LYS A 240 -12.85 -15.60 -18.10
CA LYS A 240 -11.43 -15.87 -18.26
C LYS A 240 -10.70 -14.70 -18.91
N THR A 241 -11.25 -13.50 -18.77
CA THR A 241 -10.52 -12.29 -19.19
C THR A 241 -9.57 -11.84 -18.10
N PRO A 242 -8.45 -11.20 -18.41
CA PRO A 242 -7.55 -10.66 -17.40
C PRO A 242 -8.23 -9.69 -16.43
N ASP A 243 -9.15 -8.86 -16.94
CA ASP A 243 -9.85 -7.84 -16.13
C ASP A 243 -10.91 -8.44 -15.18
N ASP A 244 -11.43 -9.63 -15.52
CA ASP A 244 -12.44 -10.36 -14.74
C ASP A 244 -11.88 -11.72 -14.27
N GLY A 245 -10.71 -11.68 -13.67
CA GLY A 245 -10.01 -12.88 -13.20
C GLY A 245 -10.82 -13.72 -12.20
N TRP A 246 -10.39 -14.96 -12.00
CA TRP A 246 -11.03 -15.91 -11.10
C TRP A 246 -11.21 -15.37 -9.66
N THR A 247 -10.41 -14.41 -9.25
CA THR A 247 -10.43 -13.77 -7.92
C THR A 247 -11.58 -12.77 -7.74
N THR A 248 -12.36 -12.47 -8.78
CA THR A 248 -13.58 -11.67 -8.65
C THR A 248 -14.73 -12.42 -7.98
N ALA A 249 -14.61 -13.74 -7.75
CA ALA A 249 -15.53 -14.50 -6.90
C ALA A 249 -15.03 -14.51 -5.43
N LEU A 250 -15.95 -14.27 -4.47
CA LEU A 250 -15.61 -14.11 -3.05
C LEU A 250 -14.86 -15.33 -2.45
N ALA A 251 -15.25 -16.55 -2.83
CA ALA A 251 -14.55 -17.74 -2.39
C ALA A 251 -13.13 -17.83 -2.97
N ASN A 252 -12.94 -17.42 -4.21
CA ASN A 252 -11.68 -17.51 -4.92
C ASN A 252 -10.65 -16.50 -4.45
N VAL A 253 -11.07 -15.26 -4.16
CA VAL A 253 -10.15 -14.28 -3.59
C VAL A 253 -9.66 -14.68 -2.20
N ARG A 254 -10.49 -15.36 -1.38
CA ARG A 254 -10.01 -15.97 -0.13
C ARG A 254 -8.99 -17.08 -0.37
N CYS A 255 -9.19 -17.90 -1.41
CA CYS A 255 -8.17 -18.90 -1.80
C CYS A 255 -6.86 -18.24 -2.23
N TYR A 256 -6.96 -17.14 -2.98
CA TYR A 256 -5.80 -16.35 -3.36
C TYR A 256 -5.07 -15.79 -2.13
N ASP A 257 -5.79 -15.13 -1.23
CA ASP A 257 -5.22 -14.60 0.01
C ASP A 257 -4.63 -15.72 0.92
N GLN A 258 -5.14 -16.95 0.85
CA GLN A 258 -4.57 -18.10 1.57
C GLN A 258 -3.13 -18.41 1.15
N LEU A 259 -2.71 -18.08 -0.07
CA LEU A 259 -1.31 -18.18 -0.51
C LEU A 259 -0.41 -17.27 0.31
N HIS A 260 -0.86 -16.06 0.53
CA HIS A 260 -0.16 -15.05 1.34
C HIS A 260 -0.09 -15.46 2.81
N VAL A 261 -1.20 -15.98 3.36
CA VAL A 261 -1.23 -16.53 4.71
C VAL A 261 -0.17 -17.63 4.86
N GLN A 262 -0.12 -18.59 3.93
CA GLN A 262 0.85 -19.67 3.99
C GLN A 262 2.29 -19.17 3.87
N ALA A 263 2.54 -18.19 3.01
CA ALA A 263 3.85 -17.54 2.87
C ALA A 263 4.31 -16.92 4.21
N VAL A 264 3.43 -16.16 4.87
CA VAL A 264 3.74 -15.53 6.16
C VAL A 264 3.96 -16.57 7.27
N LEU A 265 3.16 -17.64 7.33
CA LEU A 265 3.36 -18.73 8.29
C LEU A 265 4.73 -19.40 8.11
N ASN A 266 5.13 -19.69 6.86
CA ASN A 266 6.46 -20.21 6.56
C ASN A 266 7.58 -19.24 7.00
N GLN A 267 7.37 -17.93 6.83
CA GLN A 267 8.32 -16.89 7.23
C GLN A 267 8.42 -16.77 8.76
N ILE A 268 7.32 -16.93 9.50
CA ILE A 268 7.32 -17.00 10.99
C ILE A 268 8.17 -18.17 11.47
N GLU A 269 8.12 -19.32 10.78
CA GLU A 269 8.98 -20.47 11.08
C GLU A 269 10.44 -20.28 10.62
N GLY A 270 10.76 -19.16 9.95
CA GLY A 270 12.11 -18.83 9.46
C GLY A 270 12.44 -19.36 8.06
N TYR A 271 11.47 -19.92 7.36
CA TYR A 271 11.66 -20.39 5.97
C TYR A 271 11.40 -19.27 4.94
N LYS A 272 11.70 -19.53 3.68
CA LYS A 272 11.16 -18.78 2.55
C LYS A 272 9.66 -19.05 2.42
N HIS A 273 8.97 -18.18 1.66
CA HIS A 273 7.53 -18.32 1.41
C HIS A 273 7.11 -19.72 0.93
N ASP A 274 7.96 -20.40 0.16
CA ASP A 274 7.73 -21.73 -0.43
C ASP A 274 8.30 -22.90 0.41
N ARG A 275 8.83 -22.63 1.60
CA ARG A 275 9.57 -23.57 2.47
C ARG A 275 10.85 -24.17 1.87
N SER A 276 11.30 -23.73 0.72
CA SER A 276 12.46 -24.30 0.03
C SER A 276 13.77 -24.17 0.81
N LYS A 277 13.88 -23.15 1.67
CA LYS A 277 15.12 -22.86 2.42
C LYS A 277 14.80 -22.18 3.75
N TRP A 278 15.47 -22.62 4.83
CA TRP A 278 15.46 -21.91 6.09
C TRP A 278 16.48 -20.76 6.05
N LEU A 279 16.06 -19.55 6.42
CA LEU A 279 16.88 -18.32 6.40
C LEU A 279 16.86 -17.57 7.75
N GLY A 280 16.09 -18.07 8.74
CA GLY A 280 15.79 -17.38 9.99
C GLY A 280 14.53 -16.49 9.86
N VAL A 281 13.98 -16.06 10.98
CA VAL A 281 12.77 -15.22 11.02
C VAL A 281 13.11 -13.80 10.55
N PRO A 282 12.33 -13.18 9.63
CA PRO A 282 12.58 -11.82 9.20
C PRO A 282 12.33 -10.81 10.33
N ALA A 283 13.10 -9.72 10.34
CA ALA A 283 12.84 -8.58 11.22
C ALA A 283 11.66 -7.72 10.74
N ILE A 284 11.47 -7.60 9.42
CA ILE A 284 10.27 -7.00 8.83
C ILE A 284 9.71 -7.99 7.82
N PHE A 285 8.45 -8.35 7.99
CA PHE A 285 7.74 -9.20 7.05
C PHE A 285 6.23 -8.91 7.11
N GLY A 286 5.51 -9.40 6.12
CA GLY A 286 4.07 -9.19 6.09
C GLY A 286 3.47 -9.45 4.74
N THR A 287 2.22 -9.03 4.61
CA THR A 287 1.40 -9.32 3.43
C THR A 287 0.34 -8.26 3.21
N ASN A 288 -0.21 -8.31 2.00
CA ASN A 288 -1.44 -7.61 1.63
C ASN A 288 -2.56 -8.60 1.36
N PHE A 289 -3.76 -8.31 1.86
CA PHE A 289 -5.00 -9.05 1.61
C PHE A 289 -5.90 -8.31 0.63
N GLN A 290 -6.61 -9.07 -0.24
CA GLN A 290 -7.50 -8.54 -1.27
C GLN A 290 -8.98 -8.82 -1.00
N SER A 291 -9.29 -9.80 -0.17
CA SER A 291 -10.65 -10.31 -0.01
C SER A 291 -11.67 -9.26 0.44
N VAL A 292 -11.28 -8.33 1.33
CA VAL A 292 -12.18 -7.25 1.78
C VAL A 292 -12.48 -6.31 0.63
N SER A 293 -11.47 -5.84 -0.11
CA SER A 293 -11.64 -4.96 -1.26
C SER A 293 -12.58 -5.56 -2.31
N VAL A 294 -12.39 -6.83 -2.67
CA VAL A 294 -13.30 -7.54 -3.59
C VAL A 294 -14.70 -7.65 -3.00
N GLY A 295 -14.81 -7.94 -1.71
CA GLY A 295 -16.09 -8.02 -1.00
C GLY A 295 -16.89 -6.72 -1.01
N GLU A 296 -16.21 -5.58 -0.97
CA GLU A 296 -16.84 -4.25 -1.02
C GLU A 296 -17.25 -3.84 -2.43
N LYS A 297 -16.44 -4.16 -3.43
CA LYS A 297 -16.67 -3.78 -4.84
C LYS A 297 -17.81 -4.54 -5.49
N LEU A 298 -18.03 -5.79 -5.11
CA LEU A 298 -19.05 -6.62 -5.74
C LEU A 298 -20.46 -6.23 -5.30
N ASN A 299 -21.31 -5.96 -6.27
CA ASN A 299 -22.76 -5.88 -6.00
C ASN A 299 -23.33 -7.25 -5.59
N THR A 300 -22.88 -8.29 -6.30
CA THR A 300 -23.30 -9.67 -6.08
C THR A 300 -22.16 -10.60 -6.48
N ASP A 301 -21.85 -11.56 -5.64
CA ASP A 301 -20.88 -12.61 -5.98
C ASP A 301 -21.37 -13.42 -7.20
N PRO A 302 -20.61 -13.50 -8.28
CA PRO A 302 -21.05 -14.13 -9.52
C PRO A 302 -21.25 -15.65 -9.41
N VAL A 303 -20.72 -16.28 -8.36
CA VAL A 303 -20.80 -17.72 -8.15
C VAL A 303 -21.91 -18.11 -7.18
N THR A 304 -21.99 -17.43 -6.03
CA THR A 304 -22.94 -17.77 -4.95
C THR A 304 -24.21 -16.94 -4.95
N GLY A 305 -24.21 -15.79 -5.62
CA GLY A 305 -25.30 -14.82 -5.57
C GLY A 305 -25.35 -14.02 -4.26
N GLN A 306 -24.38 -14.16 -3.38
CA GLN A 306 -24.31 -13.38 -2.15
C GLN A 306 -24.06 -11.90 -2.45
N PRO A 307 -24.75 -10.97 -1.73
CA PRO A 307 -24.47 -9.55 -1.86
C PRO A 307 -23.11 -9.19 -1.24
N GLY A 308 -22.35 -8.33 -1.92
CA GLY A 308 -21.19 -7.66 -1.37
C GLY A 308 -21.50 -6.26 -0.85
N GLY A 309 -20.48 -5.54 -0.39
CA GLY A 309 -20.57 -4.20 0.16
C GLY A 309 -21.33 -4.12 1.50
N TYR A 310 -21.83 -2.94 1.80
CA TYR A 310 -22.50 -2.65 3.08
C TYR A 310 -24.03 -2.72 2.98
N ALA A 311 -24.68 -3.16 4.06
CA ALA A 311 -26.13 -3.23 4.17
C ALA A 311 -26.77 -1.86 4.46
N ASN A 312 -26.00 -0.94 5.08
CA ASN A 312 -26.48 0.40 5.45
C ASN A 312 -25.34 1.40 5.64
N VAL A 313 -25.69 2.65 5.86
CA VAL A 313 -24.77 3.80 6.03
C VAL A 313 -23.89 3.73 7.29
N LEU A 314 -24.15 2.82 8.20
CA LEU A 314 -23.35 2.62 9.42
C LEU A 314 -22.20 1.63 9.19
N GLY A 315 -22.00 1.18 7.94
CA GLY A 315 -20.95 0.23 7.59
C GLY A 315 -21.25 -1.19 8.10
N GLU A 316 -22.53 -1.57 8.27
CA GLU A 316 -22.87 -2.96 8.57
C GLU A 316 -22.61 -3.81 7.31
N PRO A 317 -21.72 -4.82 7.38
CA PRO A 317 -21.38 -5.62 6.20
C PRO A 317 -22.55 -6.49 5.77
N THR A 318 -22.69 -6.71 4.47
CA THR A 318 -23.54 -7.78 3.94
C THR A 318 -22.92 -9.16 4.24
N ALA A 319 -23.67 -10.24 3.99
CA ALA A 319 -23.13 -11.60 4.22
C ALA A 319 -21.83 -11.87 3.47
N GLY A 320 -21.73 -11.42 2.21
CA GLY A 320 -20.53 -11.60 1.41
C GLY A 320 -19.31 -10.86 1.97
N LEU A 321 -19.48 -9.60 2.39
CA LEU A 321 -18.40 -8.83 3.00
C LEU A 321 -18.05 -9.35 4.42
N ALA A 322 -19.04 -9.74 5.20
CA ALA A 322 -18.81 -10.31 6.54
C ALA A 322 -17.91 -11.56 6.49
N GLU A 323 -18.12 -12.45 5.51
CA GLU A 323 -17.26 -13.62 5.31
C GLU A 323 -15.81 -13.26 4.99
N GLN A 324 -15.56 -12.12 4.31
CA GLN A 324 -14.22 -11.64 4.03
C GLN A 324 -13.54 -11.12 5.32
N LEU A 325 -14.25 -10.34 6.11
CA LEU A 325 -13.75 -9.86 7.41
C LEU A 325 -13.44 -11.03 8.37
N ASP A 326 -14.33 -12.02 8.42
CA ASP A 326 -14.11 -13.25 9.19
C ASP A 326 -12.88 -14.04 8.70
N PHE A 327 -12.63 -14.05 7.42
CA PHE A 327 -11.43 -14.70 6.86
C PHE A 327 -10.16 -13.97 7.29
N ILE A 328 -10.13 -12.64 7.26
CA ILE A 328 -9.00 -11.84 7.76
C ILE A 328 -8.74 -12.15 9.24
N ASP A 329 -9.78 -12.11 10.07
CA ASP A 329 -9.64 -12.37 11.51
C ASP A 329 -9.07 -13.77 11.80
N ARG A 330 -9.59 -14.80 11.13
CA ARG A 330 -9.07 -16.18 11.27
C ARG A 330 -7.62 -16.29 10.79
N SER A 331 -7.27 -15.62 9.70
CA SER A 331 -5.90 -15.61 9.16
C SER A 331 -4.92 -14.97 10.13
N LEU A 332 -5.29 -13.84 10.72
CA LEU A 332 -4.53 -13.20 11.80
C LEU A 332 -4.41 -14.14 13.02
N GLY A 333 -5.50 -14.85 13.36
CA GLY A 333 -5.49 -15.85 14.43
C GLY A 333 -4.46 -16.95 14.21
N HIS A 334 -4.33 -17.45 12.98
CA HIS A 334 -3.31 -18.45 12.63
C HIS A 334 -1.89 -17.87 12.75
N MET A 335 -1.66 -16.63 12.29
CA MET A 335 -0.35 -15.97 12.41
C MET A 335 0.03 -15.71 13.87
N VAL A 336 -0.91 -15.21 14.69
CA VAL A 336 -0.69 -15.00 16.15
C VAL A 336 -0.39 -16.33 16.84
N HIS A 337 -1.13 -17.37 16.52
CA HIS A 337 -0.89 -18.71 17.09
C HIS A 337 0.50 -19.23 16.72
N GLU A 338 0.93 -19.06 15.46
CA GLU A 338 2.25 -19.50 15.02
C GLU A 338 3.36 -18.66 15.68
N LEU A 339 3.19 -17.34 15.83
CA LEU A 339 4.12 -16.50 16.60
C LEU A 339 4.25 -16.97 18.06
N GLN A 340 3.15 -17.40 18.70
CA GLN A 340 3.17 -17.97 20.05
C GLN A 340 3.89 -19.33 20.08
N THR A 341 3.63 -20.18 19.10
CA THR A 341 4.26 -21.51 18.96
C THR A 341 5.77 -21.41 18.80
N GLN A 342 6.24 -20.42 18.05
CA GLN A 342 7.66 -20.14 17.84
C GLN A 342 8.30 -19.29 18.95
N ASN A 343 7.55 -18.91 20.01
CA ASN A 343 7.98 -18.00 21.08
C ASN A 343 8.44 -16.62 20.57
N LEU A 344 7.80 -16.10 19.53
CA LEU A 344 8.10 -14.81 18.91
C LEU A 344 7.09 -13.71 19.28
N TYR A 345 5.90 -14.10 19.79
CA TYR A 345 4.78 -13.17 20.00
C TYR A 345 5.15 -11.98 20.90
N SER A 346 5.87 -12.21 22.00
CA SER A 346 6.28 -11.15 22.94
C SER A 346 7.34 -10.19 22.37
N SER A 347 7.96 -10.50 21.23
CA SER A 347 8.94 -9.64 20.57
C SER A 347 8.52 -9.20 19.18
N THR A 348 7.26 -9.43 18.81
CA THR A 348 6.70 -9.05 17.50
C THR A 348 5.69 -7.92 17.64
N LEU A 349 5.96 -6.79 17.00
CA LEU A 349 4.97 -5.74 16.77
C LEU A 349 4.09 -6.15 15.58
N ILE A 350 2.79 -6.29 15.83
CA ILE A 350 1.79 -6.55 14.78
C ILE A 350 1.13 -5.23 14.39
N ILE A 351 1.15 -4.91 13.10
CA ILE A 351 0.51 -3.72 12.54
C ILE A 351 -0.57 -4.20 11.57
N VAL A 352 -1.82 -3.81 11.80
CA VAL A 352 -2.93 -4.03 10.86
C VAL A 352 -3.36 -2.69 10.32
N CYS A 353 -3.29 -2.54 9.00
CA CYS A 353 -3.59 -1.29 8.30
C CYS A 353 -4.23 -1.57 6.93
N ALA A 354 -4.47 -0.53 6.14
CA ALA A 354 -4.90 -0.66 4.75
C ALA A 354 -4.13 0.30 3.85
N LYS A 355 -3.86 -0.10 2.61
CA LYS A 355 -3.27 0.77 1.59
C LYS A 355 -4.26 1.88 1.22
N HIS A 356 -5.54 1.54 1.11
CA HIS A 356 -6.66 2.40 0.74
C HIS A 356 -7.95 1.88 1.39
N GLY A 357 -8.96 2.75 1.49
CA GLY A 357 -10.34 2.37 1.72
C GLY A 357 -11.07 2.11 0.42
N GLN A 358 -12.38 2.31 0.40
CA GLN A 358 -13.22 2.31 -0.81
C GLN A 358 -14.48 3.17 -0.62
N SER A 359 -14.97 3.77 -1.71
CA SER A 359 -16.13 4.66 -1.71
C SER A 359 -17.17 4.18 -2.73
N PRO A 360 -18.49 4.22 -2.40
CA PRO A 360 -19.07 4.67 -1.13
C PRO A 360 -19.36 3.53 -0.14
N ILE A 361 -19.30 3.83 1.15
CA ILE A 361 -19.90 2.98 2.20
C ILE A 361 -21.45 3.03 2.10
N ASP A 362 -22.00 4.22 1.87
CA ASP A 362 -23.43 4.40 1.66
C ASP A 362 -23.84 4.07 0.21
N ARG A 363 -24.30 2.84 -0.01
CA ARG A 363 -24.73 2.36 -1.33
C ARG A 363 -25.81 3.22 -1.99
N THR A 364 -26.60 3.99 -1.22
CA THR A 364 -27.62 4.88 -1.80
C THR A 364 -27.02 6.05 -2.58
N LYS A 365 -25.75 6.34 -2.36
CA LYS A 365 -24.99 7.35 -3.10
C LYS A 365 -24.30 6.81 -4.34
N ASN A 366 -24.28 5.50 -4.56
CA ASN A 366 -23.57 4.92 -5.70
C ASN A 366 -24.13 5.45 -7.02
N GLN A 367 -23.23 6.00 -7.83
CA GLN A 367 -23.50 6.54 -9.17
C GLN A 367 -22.40 6.08 -10.12
N ASN A 368 -22.71 5.06 -10.92
CA ASN A 368 -21.82 4.60 -11.96
C ASN A 368 -21.85 5.55 -13.16
N ILE A 369 -20.70 6.11 -13.52
CA ILE A 369 -20.47 6.87 -14.74
C ILE A 369 -19.75 5.93 -15.71
N GLY A 370 -20.28 5.83 -16.94
CA GLY A 370 -19.84 4.83 -17.89
C GLY A 370 -18.33 4.82 -18.13
N ASN A 371 -17.81 3.62 -18.40
CA ASN A 371 -16.43 3.37 -18.76
C ASN A 371 -15.95 4.29 -19.88
N GLY A 372 -14.69 4.73 -19.82
CA GLY A 372 -14.12 5.66 -20.77
C GLY A 372 -14.51 7.13 -20.53
N GLN A 373 -15.05 7.45 -19.37
CA GLN A 373 -15.14 8.82 -18.87
C GLN A 373 -14.07 9.02 -17.76
N PRO A 374 -13.41 10.18 -17.67
CA PRO A 374 -13.60 11.37 -18.49
C PRO A 374 -12.93 11.37 -19.86
N SER A 375 -12.21 10.34 -20.25
CA SER A 375 -11.44 10.24 -21.51
C SER A 375 -12.27 10.60 -22.76
N THR A 376 -13.47 10.02 -22.91
CA THR A 376 -14.36 10.37 -24.02
C THR A 376 -14.72 11.87 -24.04
N PHE A 377 -14.87 12.48 -22.88
CA PHE A 377 -15.17 13.91 -22.74
C PHE A 377 -13.98 14.78 -23.13
N LEU A 378 -12.76 14.36 -22.78
CA LEU A 378 -11.51 15.09 -23.04
C LEU A 378 -11.09 14.96 -24.52
N GLY A 379 -11.28 13.78 -25.10
CA GLY A 379 -10.91 13.48 -26.48
C GLY A 379 -9.42 13.72 -26.76
N ALA A 380 -9.09 14.34 -27.90
CA ALA A 380 -7.70 14.57 -28.33
C ALA A 380 -6.86 15.47 -27.39
N SER A 381 -7.45 16.10 -26.39
CA SER A 381 -6.69 16.87 -25.39
C SER A 381 -5.98 15.99 -24.37
N GLU A 382 -6.35 14.72 -24.28
CA GLU A 382 -5.83 13.76 -23.31
C GLU A 382 -4.66 12.96 -23.90
N ALA A 383 -3.65 12.73 -23.06
CA ALA A 383 -2.65 11.69 -23.29
C ALA A 383 -3.03 10.37 -22.61
N PHE A 384 -3.53 10.47 -21.37
CA PHE A 384 -3.95 9.34 -20.57
C PHE A 384 -4.80 9.82 -19.38
N ASP A 385 -5.77 9.02 -18.94
CA ASP A 385 -6.38 9.14 -17.63
C ASP A 385 -6.49 7.78 -16.94
N ILE A 386 -6.51 7.79 -15.61
CA ILE A 386 -6.93 6.68 -14.77
C ILE A 386 -8.05 7.18 -13.87
N SER A 387 -9.16 6.44 -13.85
CA SER A 387 -10.41 6.93 -13.26
C SER A 387 -11.19 5.80 -12.61
N ASP A 388 -11.34 5.88 -11.29
CA ASP A 388 -12.13 4.96 -10.47
C ASP A 388 -13.14 5.75 -9.62
N ASP A 389 -12.88 6.11 -8.35
CA ASP A 389 -13.70 7.07 -7.57
C ASP A 389 -13.06 8.48 -7.48
N GLY A 390 -12.21 8.76 -8.41
CA GLY A 390 -11.52 9.99 -8.73
C GLY A 390 -10.97 9.91 -10.14
N SER A 391 -10.22 10.91 -10.60
CA SER A 391 -9.53 10.84 -11.90
C SER A 391 -8.22 11.59 -11.87
N LEU A 392 -7.18 10.96 -12.36
CA LEU A 392 -5.87 11.55 -12.64
C LEU A 392 -5.72 11.69 -14.14
N ILE A 393 -5.50 12.91 -14.65
CA ILE A 393 -5.53 13.23 -16.07
C ILE A 393 -4.18 13.83 -16.48
N TRP A 394 -3.55 13.21 -17.47
CA TRP A 394 -2.39 13.73 -18.18
C TRP A 394 -2.81 14.24 -19.54
N LEU A 395 -2.55 15.50 -19.84
CA LEU A 395 -2.88 16.10 -21.13
C LEU A 395 -1.78 15.83 -22.16
N ALA A 396 -2.17 15.73 -23.42
CA ALA A 396 -1.24 15.66 -24.55
C ALA A 396 -0.32 16.89 -24.57
N GLU A 397 -0.89 18.06 -24.25
CA GLU A 397 -0.18 19.33 -24.15
C GLU A 397 -0.57 20.03 -22.81
N SER A 398 0.33 20.07 -21.84
CA SER A 398 0.08 20.73 -20.55
C SER A 398 -0.32 22.22 -20.67
N SER A 399 0.00 22.87 -21.79
CA SER A 399 -0.46 24.24 -22.09
C SER A 399 -1.98 24.36 -22.22
N GLN A 400 -2.69 23.26 -22.45
CA GLN A 400 -4.15 23.21 -22.55
C GLN A 400 -4.85 23.13 -21.18
N THR A 401 -4.13 22.98 -20.09
CA THR A 401 -4.71 22.82 -18.73
C THR A 401 -5.81 23.83 -18.44
N SER A 402 -5.56 25.13 -18.67
CA SER A 402 -6.55 26.19 -18.37
C SER A 402 -7.83 26.06 -19.20
N SER A 403 -7.73 25.69 -20.48
CA SER A 403 -8.91 25.52 -21.36
C SER A 403 -9.72 24.28 -20.99
N VAL A 404 -9.04 23.19 -20.66
CA VAL A 404 -9.67 21.94 -20.19
C VAL A 404 -10.36 22.14 -18.85
N VAL A 405 -9.70 22.82 -17.89
CA VAL A 405 -10.30 23.17 -16.60
C VAL A 405 -11.54 24.04 -16.80
N SER A 406 -11.48 25.04 -17.68
CA SER A 406 -12.65 25.89 -18.00
C SER A 406 -13.83 25.07 -18.53
N LYS A 407 -13.56 24.05 -19.37
CA LYS A 407 -14.57 23.14 -19.88
C LYS A 407 -15.14 22.25 -18.79
N LEU A 408 -14.29 21.64 -17.96
CA LEU A 408 -14.69 20.77 -16.82
C LEU A 408 -15.50 21.54 -15.78
N SER A 409 -15.20 22.83 -15.55
CA SER A 409 -15.84 23.70 -14.57
C SER A 409 -17.25 24.17 -14.99
N GLN A 410 -17.71 23.88 -16.20
CA GLN A 410 -19.07 24.20 -16.61
C GLN A 410 -20.07 23.38 -15.75
N PRO A 411 -21.15 23.97 -15.19
CA PRO A 411 -22.06 23.26 -14.29
C PRO A 411 -22.66 21.99 -14.88
N ALA A 412 -22.94 21.97 -16.19
CA ALA A 412 -23.46 20.79 -16.88
C ALA A 412 -22.41 19.66 -16.91
N ASN A 413 -21.13 19.98 -17.08
CA ASN A 413 -20.04 19.01 -17.17
C ASN A 413 -19.64 18.50 -15.78
N GLN A 414 -19.64 19.39 -14.77
CA GLN A 414 -19.46 18.97 -13.36
C GLN A 414 -20.53 17.96 -12.96
N LYS A 415 -21.80 18.23 -13.31
CA LYS A 415 -22.89 17.31 -13.05
C LYS A 415 -22.74 16.00 -13.83
N LEU A 416 -22.33 16.05 -15.10
CA LEU A 416 -22.16 14.88 -15.96
C LEU A 416 -21.11 13.91 -15.40
N LEU A 417 -19.97 14.46 -14.93
CA LEU A 417 -18.83 13.69 -14.45
C LEU A 417 -18.80 13.57 -12.91
N GLY A 418 -19.82 14.06 -12.22
CA GLY A 418 -19.89 14.00 -10.76
C GLY A 418 -18.78 14.77 -10.04
N ILE A 419 -18.20 15.80 -10.66
CA ILE A 419 -17.04 16.54 -10.15
C ILE A 419 -17.43 17.37 -8.92
N GLN A 420 -16.71 17.18 -7.83
CA GLN A 420 -16.78 17.99 -6.61
C GLN A 420 -15.72 19.10 -6.62
N GLU A 421 -14.47 18.76 -6.96
CA GLU A 421 -13.33 19.67 -6.93
C GLU A 421 -12.35 19.33 -8.07
N ILE A 422 -11.68 20.35 -8.59
CA ILE A 422 -10.66 20.21 -9.64
C ILE A 422 -9.34 20.76 -9.09
N PHE A 423 -8.33 19.91 -9.00
CA PHE A 423 -6.97 20.33 -8.71
C PHE A 423 -6.20 20.48 -10.02
N ALA A 424 -5.77 21.68 -10.32
CA ALA A 424 -4.97 22.02 -11.49
C ALA A 424 -4.19 23.31 -11.26
N GLY A 425 -3.10 23.52 -11.98
CA GLY A 425 -2.28 24.72 -11.81
C GLY A 425 -1.87 24.93 -10.36
N GLN A 426 -2.16 26.10 -9.77
CA GLN A 426 -1.70 26.42 -8.42
C GLN A 426 -2.34 25.53 -7.33
N SER A 427 -3.61 25.13 -7.46
CA SER A 427 -4.25 24.25 -6.49
C SER A 427 -3.61 22.85 -6.45
N LEU A 428 -3.17 22.34 -7.61
CA LEU A 428 -2.40 21.11 -7.69
C LEU A 428 -1.01 21.27 -7.06
N ILE A 429 -0.28 22.33 -7.42
CA ILE A 429 1.10 22.58 -6.97
C ILE A 429 1.17 22.82 -5.45
N ASN A 430 0.11 23.29 -4.82
CA ASN A 430 0.04 23.43 -3.37
C ASN A 430 0.00 22.08 -2.62
N LYS A 431 -0.31 20.99 -3.31
CA LYS A 431 -0.41 19.65 -2.71
C LYS A 431 0.64 18.69 -3.24
N PHE A 432 1.06 18.87 -4.50
CA PHE A 432 1.89 17.94 -5.24
C PHE A 432 2.97 18.66 -6.05
N ASN A 433 3.82 17.91 -6.72
CA ASN A 433 4.80 18.47 -7.64
C ASN A 433 4.13 19.13 -8.84
N SER A 434 4.83 20.12 -9.43
CA SER A 434 4.36 20.73 -10.68
C SER A 434 4.53 19.78 -11.87
N PRO A 435 3.50 19.56 -12.69
CA PRO A 435 3.62 18.73 -13.91
C PRO A 435 4.61 19.30 -14.93
N LEU A 436 5.00 20.59 -14.81
CA LEU A 436 6.02 21.18 -15.66
C LEU A 436 7.45 20.70 -15.32
N TYR A 437 7.68 20.25 -14.09
CA TYR A 437 9.00 19.82 -13.62
C TYR A 437 9.06 18.34 -13.27
N ASP A 438 7.92 17.73 -12.94
CA ASP A 438 7.82 16.30 -12.69
C ASP A 438 7.01 15.60 -13.79
N PRO A 439 7.66 14.78 -14.65
CA PRO A 439 7.02 14.14 -15.78
C PRO A 439 5.96 13.10 -15.39
N ARG A 440 5.87 12.73 -14.12
CA ARG A 440 4.91 11.76 -13.58
C ARG A 440 3.64 12.40 -13.06
N THR A 441 3.71 13.70 -12.68
CA THR A 441 2.57 14.41 -12.10
C THR A 441 1.47 14.62 -13.15
N PRO A 442 0.18 14.32 -12.84
CA PRO A 442 -0.95 14.65 -13.72
C PRO A 442 -1.13 16.16 -13.86
N ASP A 443 -1.72 16.61 -14.96
CA ASP A 443 -2.05 18.04 -15.17
C ASP A 443 -3.28 18.45 -14.39
N ILE A 444 -4.23 17.52 -14.25
CA ILE A 444 -5.52 17.73 -13.60
C ILE A 444 -5.86 16.51 -12.75
N ILE A 445 -6.38 16.76 -11.56
CA ILE A 445 -6.96 15.74 -10.70
C ILE A 445 -8.41 16.12 -10.43
N LEU A 446 -9.32 15.18 -10.61
CA LEU A 446 -10.73 15.33 -10.28
C LEU A 446 -11.04 14.61 -8.97
N LYS A 447 -11.47 15.36 -7.97
CA LYS A 447 -12.20 14.80 -6.84
C LYS A 447 -13.68 14.77 -7.21
N VAL A 448 -14.32 13.63 -7.08
CA VAL A 448 -15.74 13.45 -7.40
C VAL A 448 -16.61 13.45 -6.14
N ASN A 449 -17.91 13.58 -6.31
CA ASN A 449 -18.85 13.44 -5.21
C ASN A 449 -18.81 12.00 -4.66
N THR A 450 -18.92 11.84 -3.35
CA THR A 450 -18.98 10.53 -2.70
C THR A 450 -20.01 9.64 -3.38
N GLY A 451 -19.59 8.47 -3.83
CA GLY A 451 -20.41 7.49 -4.51
C GLY A 451 -20.34 7.51 -6.03
N VAL A 452 -19.72 8.52 -6.62
CA VAL A 452 -19.41 8.50 -8.06
C VAL A 452 -18.24 7.55 -8.30
N ILE A 453 -18.44 6.57 -9.19
CA ILE A 453 -17.39 5.67 -9.67
C ILE A 453 -17.44 5.58 -11.21
N PHE A 454 -16.27 5.60 -11.82
CA PHE A 454 -16.11 5.49 -13.28
C PHE A 454 -16.00 4.01 -13.66
N THR A 455 -17.13 3.39 -13.94
CA THR A 455 -17.18 1.97 -14.32
C THR A 455 -18.31 1.71 -15.30
N GLY A 456 -18.06 0.82 -16.26
CA GLY A 456 -19.10 0.29 -17.15
C GLY A 456 -19.79 -0.97 -16.60
N GLY A 457 -19.30 -1.49 -15.47
CA GLY A 457 -19.75 -2.73 -14.86
C GLY A 457 -20.81 -2.55 -13.77
N THR A 458 -20.91 -3.57 -12.92
CA THR A 458 -21.86 -3.65 -11.80
C THR A 458 -21.22 -3.37 -10.44
N LYS A 459 -19.97 -2.90 -10.41
CA LYS A 459 -19.30 -2.51 -9.16
C LYS A 459 -20.09 -1.45 -8.41
N ILE A 460 -20.04 -1.52 -7.11
CA ILE A 460 -20.77 -0.62 -6.20
C ILE A 460 -19.87 0.25 -5.33
N ALA A 461 -18.59 0.02 -5.39
CA ALA A 461 -17.55 0.83 -4.76
C ALA A 461 -16.24 0.73 -5.55
N GLU A 462 -15.40 1.74 -5.43
CA GLU A 462 -14.03 1.80 -5.97
C GLU A 462 -13.13 2.62 -5.03
N HIS A 463 -11.83 2.56 -5.29
CA HIS A 463 -10.80 3.35 -4.64
C HIS A 463 -10.04 4.19 -5.67
N GLY A 464 -9.05 4.95 -5.23
CA GLY A 464 -8.20 5.78 -6.09
C GLY A 464 -8.53 7.27 -6.00
N GLY A 465 -9.49 7.61 -5.15
CA GLY A 465 -10.00 8.96 -4.98
C GLY A 465 -9.47 9.72 -3.78
N PHE A 466 -10.33 10.61 -3.30
CA PHE A 466 -10.02 11.59 -2.26
C PHE A 466 -11.18 11.76 -1.27
N ASN A 467 -12.18 10.90 -1.35
CA ASN A 467 -13.35 10.95 -0.48
C ASN A 467 -13.01 10.39 0.90
N GLU A 468 -13.71 10.85 1.93
CA GLU A 468 -13.51 10.40 3.32
C GLU A 468 -13.69 8.88 3.44
N ASP A 469 -14.70 8.31 2.76
CA ASP A 469 -14.93 6.88 2.73
C ASP A 469 -13.72 6.11 2.19
N ASP A 470 -12.99 6.67 1.22
CA ASP A 470 -11.84 6.03 0.61
C ASP A 470 -10.55 6.24 1.41
N VAL A 471 -10.33 7.45 1.96
CA VAL A 471 -9.05 7.76 2.63
C VAL A 471 -8.99 7.36 4.10
N HIS A 472 -10.11 7.16 4.79
CA HIS A 472 -10.18 6.91 6.22
C HIS A 472 -10.01 5.42 6.56
N THR A 473 -8.77 4.99 6.64
CA THR A 473 -8.38 3.58 6.75
C THR A 473 -8.12 3.12 8.19
N ALA A 474 -8.22 1.80 8.41
CA ALA A 474 -7.86 1.17 9.67
C ALA A 474 -6.36 1.31 9.97
N LEU A 475 -6.02 1.51 11.24
CA LEU A 475 -4.66 1.40 11.74
C LEU A 475 -4.68 0.93 13.20
N LEU A 476 -4.08 -0.24 13.42
CA LEU A 476 -3.93 -0.88 14.73
C LEU A 476 -2.49 -1.34 14.91
N LEU A 477 -1.86 -0.94 16.00
CA LEU A 477 -0.56 -1.45 16.45
C LEU A 477 -0.77 -2.30 17.71
N SER A 478 -0.28 -3.53 17.74
CA SER A 478 -0.45 -4.43 18.86
C SER A 478 0.84 -5.20 19.16
N MET A 479 1.13 -5.36 20.44
CA MET A 479 2.24 -6.17 20.92
C MET A 479 1.89 -6.72 22.32
N ASP A 480 2.40 -7.88 22.66
CA ASP A 480 2.25 -8.46 24.00
C ASP A 480 2.75 -7.50 25.08
N GLY A 481 1.97 -7.32 26.14
CA GLY A 481 2.27 -6.38 27.21
C GLY A 481 1.96 -4.90 26.92
N MET A 482 1.52 -4.55 25.72
CA MET A 482 1.13 -3.18 25.40
C MET A 482 -0.20 -2.79 26.07
N HIS A 483 -0.26 -1.58 26.61
CA HIS A 483 -1.51 -1.02 27.13
C HIS A 483 -2.43 -0.57 25.99
N SER A 484 -3.71 -0.93 26.10
CA SER A 484 -4.68 -0.52 25.09
C SER A 484 -5.02 0.97 25.19
N ALA A 485 -5.06 1.63 24.05
CA ALA A 485 -5.58 2.99 23.93
C ALA A 485 -6.24 3.25 22.57
N VAL A 486 -7.18 4.17 22.56
CA VAL A 486 -7.79 4.69 21.34
C VAL A 486 -7.21 6.07 21.06
N VAL A 487 -6.45 6.18 19.98
CA VAL A 487 -5.81 7.42 19.52
C VAL A 487 -6.72 8.13 18.53
N LYS A 488 -7.18 9.33 18.89
CA LYS A 488 -8.09 10.16 18.07
C LYS A 488 -7.38 11.27 17.30
N SER A 489 -6.08 11.45 17.53
CA SER A 489 -5.28 12.41 16.77
C SER A 489 -5.25 12.01 15.31
N ALA A 490 -5.27 13.00 14.41
CA ALA A 490 -5.08 12.75 13.00
C ALA A 490 -3.70 12.11 12.76
N THR A 491 -3.69 11.00 12.02
CA THR A 491 -2.48 10.28 11.61
C THR A 491 -2.56 9.93 10.13
N THR A 492 -1.43 9.57 9.55
CA THR A 492 -1.36 9.13 8.16
C THR A 492 -0.55 7.84 8.04
N ASN A 493 -0.82 7.08 6.99
CA ASN A 493 -0.06 5.87 6.66
C ASN A 493 1.45 6.14 6.51
N GLN A 494 1.84 7.37 6.14
CA GLN A 494 3.25 7.77 6.06
C GLN A 494 4.00 7.60 7.40
N GLN A 495 3.30 7.73 8.52
CA GLN A 495 3.90 7.62 9.86
C GLN A 495 4.22 6.16 10.25
N VAL A 496 3.71 5.18 9.51
CA VAL A 496 3.96 3.74 9.79
C VAL A 496 5.43 3.39 9.52
N ALA A 497 5.99 3.81 8.39
CA ALA A 497 7.39 3.51 8.03
C ALA A 497 8.40 3.97 9.10
N PRO A 498 8.44 5.26 9.51
CA PRO A 498 9.37 5.70 10.55
C PRO A 498 9.10 5.04 11.90
N THR A 499 7.84 4.66 12.21
CA THR A 499 7.50 3.93 13.43
C THR A 499 8.10 2.54 13.43
N ILE A 500 8.01 1.80 12.32
CA ILE A 500 8.64 0.47 12.16
C ILE A 500 10.16 0.57 12.37
N ILE A 501 10.79 1.51 11.71
CA ILE A 501 12.25 1.70 11.78
C ILE A 501 12.68 2.02 13.21
N GLN A 502 11.97 2.91 13.89
CA GLN A 502 12.28 3.24 15.29
C GLN A 502 11.98 2.08 16.25
N ALA A 503 10.91 1.31 16.02
CA ALA A 503 10.57 0.14 16.84
C ALA A 503 11.71 -0.91 16.83
N LEU A 504 12.37 -1.07 15.69
CA LEU A 504 13.54 -1.95 15.53
C LEU A 504 14.85 -1.33 16.05
N GLY A 505 14.81 -0.17 16.72
CA GLY A 505 15.99 0.51 17.24
C GLY A 505 16.85 1.19 16.17
N LEU A 506 16.33 1.35 14.95
CA LEU A 506 17.00 2.00 13.84
C LEU A 506 16.59 3.49 13.75
N ASN A 507 17.38 4.26 13.00
CA ASN A 507 17.10 5.69 12.84
C ASN A 507 16.03 5.95 11.76
N PRO A 508 14.83 6.49 12.10
CA PRO A 508 13.77 6.80 11.14
C PRO A 508 14.23 7.74 10.00
N ARG A 509 15.17 8.62 10.29
CA ARG A 509 15.74 9.54 9.28
C ARG A 509 16.65 8.84 8.25
N SER A 510 16.86 7.53 8.36
CA SER A 510 17.46 6.72 7.30
C SER A 510 16.54 6.54 6.09
N LEU A 511 15.23 6.76 6.26
CA LEU A 511 14.27 6.83 5.17
C LEU A 511 14.34 8.21 4.48
N ASP A 512 14.54 8.20 3.17
CA ASP A 512 14.70 9.43 2.38
C ASP A 512 13.44 10.29 2.41
N ALA A 513 12.27 9.69 2.17
CA ALA A 513 11.00 10.40 2.20
C ALA A 513 10.68 11.00 3.58
N VAL A 514 11.02 10.29 4.66
CA VAL A 514 10.84 10.80 6.03
C VAL A 514 11.67 12.05 6.28
N ARG A 515 12.87 12.15 5.69
CA ARG A 515 13.69 13.37 5.77
C ARG A 515 13.12 14.50 4.93
N GLU A 516 12.68 14.18 3.72
CA GLU A 516 12.22 15.18 2.74
C GLU A 516 10.87 15.77 3.14
N GLU A 517 9.92 14.93 3.56
CA GLU A 517 8.58 15.33 3.95
C GLU A 517 8.44 15.59 5.46
N GLN A 518 9.52 15.42 6.25
CA GLN A 518 9.56 15.65 7.71
C GLN A 518 8.52 14.83 8.48
N ILE A 519 8.30 13.58 8.03
CA ILE A 519 7.32 12.69 8.65
C ILE A 519 7.79 12.25 10.04
N THR A 520 6.89 12.30 11.00
CA THR A 520 7.13 11.86 12.38
C THR A 520 6.60 10.42 12.59
N VAL A 521 7.07 9.77 13.64
CA VAL A 521 6.49 8.50 14.09
C VAL A 521 5.04 8.68 14.55
N LEU A 522 4.31 7.58 14.64
CA LEU A 522 2.95 7.57 15.18
C LEU A 522 2.93 8.04 16.64
N PRO A 523 1.97 8.91 17.02
CA PRO A 523 1.84 9.40 18.38
C PRO A 523 1.50 8.26 19.35
N PHE A 524 1.89 8.41 20.62
CA PHE A 524 1.65 7.49 21.73
C PHE A 524 2.36 6.14 21.65
N PHE A 525 2.98 5.76 20.55
CA PHE A 525 3.70 4.49 20.48
C PHE A 525 5.02 4.53 21.27
N PHE A 526 5.80 5.60 21.15
CA PHE A 526 7.07 5.78 21.87
C PHE A 526 7.00 6.79 23.02
N ASN A 527 5.91 7.53 23.15
CA ASN A 527 5.77 8.60 24.13
C ASN A 527 4.56 8.34 25.00
N GLU A 528 4.82 8.11 26.27
CA GLU A 528 4.53 8.98 27.40
C GLU A 528 3.06 9.25 27.66
N ALA A 529 2.62 8.59 28.70
CA ALA A 529 1.63 9.20 29.58
C ALA A 529 2.15 10.59 30.05
N HIS A 530 1.44 11.62 29.67
CA HIS A 530 1.47 12.89 30.40
C HIS A 530 0.66 12.76 31.67
#